data_553c4687695b11ac2bb618a236698a64
#
_entry.id   553c4687695b11ac2bb618a236698a64
#
_cell.length_a   1.000
_cell.length_b   1.000
_cell.length_c   1.000
_cell.angle_alpha   90.00
_cell.angle_beta   90.00
_cell.angle_gamma   90.00
#
_symmetry.space_group_name_H-M   'P 1'
#
loop_
_entity.id
_entity.type
_entity.pdbx_description
1 polymer ?
#
loop_
_entity_poly.entity_id
_entity_poly.type
_entity_poly.pdbx_seq_one_letter_code
_entity_poly.pdbx_strand_id
1 'polypeptide(L)'
;ECFKLILRLSEEQRIEKVFKLVEQIIELLQDTSQTLKNEVFTQFLKQQNTKSELSAIRIYQLMTIYLHVFKPEEPFLLSALNIFYSKMTSNHNKKEAEYLQYMFPRLLKLIKPDFEHNVEYLPAQYQMMALMCKRQISMPIFFSVGNSVIVRV
;
A
#
# COMPACT_ATOMS: atom_id res chain seq x y z
N GLU A 1 -6.40 -18.39 -4.95
CA GLU A 1 -5.01 -18.11 -5.32
C GLU A 1 -4.45 -16.90 -4.59
N CYS A 2 -5.11 -15.73 -4.64
CA CYS A 2 -4.64 -14.48 -4.02
C CYS A 2 -4.27 -14.64 -2.53
N PHE A 3 -5.12 -15.29 -1.73
CA PHE A 3 -4.83 -15.52 -0.30
C PHE A 3 -3.59 -16.39 -0.04
N LYS A 4 -3.30 -17.37 -0.90
CA LYS A 4 -2.07 -18.17 -0.81
C LYS A 4 -0.82 -17.30 -1.03
N LEU A 5 -0.89 -16.38 -2.00
CA LEU A 5 0.20 -15.45 -2.26
C LEU A 5 0.42 -14.47 -1.10
N ILE A 6 -0.67 -13.98 -0.49
CA ILE A 6 -0.60 -13.10 0.69
C ILE A 6 0.07 -13.82 1.88
N LEU A 7 -0.29 -15.08 2.14
CA LEU A 7 0.36 -15.87 3.18
C LEU A 7 1.85 -16.08 2.89
N ARG A 8 2.20 -16.44 1.65
CA ARG A 8 3.61 -16.55 1.24
C ARG A 8 4.38 -15.24 1.38
N LEU A 9 3.74 -14.11 1.01
CA LEU A 9 4.33 -12.78 1.18
C LEU A 9 4.63 -12.48 2.65
N SER A 10 3.69 -12.80 3.54
CA SER A 10 3.84 -12.51 4.98
C SER A 10 5.03 -13.23 5.64
N GLU A 11 5.49 -14.32 5.06
CA GLU A 11 6.62 -15.13 5.55
C GLU A 11 7.94 -14.89 4.78
N GLU A 12 7.88 -14.18 3.63
CA GLU A 12 9.04 -14.04 2.76
C GLU A 12 10.06 -13.03 3.32
N GLN A 13 11.29 -13.49 3.45
CA GLN A 13 12.41 -12.67 3.97
C GLN A 13 13.16 -11.94 2.87
N ARG A 14 13.27 -12.54 1.66
CA ARG A 14 14.02 -12.01 0.52
C ARG A 14 13.25 -10.92 -0.19
N ILE A 15 13.78 -9.71 -0.19
CA ILE A 15 13.09 -8.53 -0.74
C ILE A 15 12.75 -8.67 -2.23
N GLU A 16 13.61 -9.29 -3.03
CA GLU A 16 13.36 -9.52 -4.46
C GLU A 16 12.15 -10.41 -4.71
N LYS A 17 11.94 -11.41 -3.83
CA LYS A 17 10.74 -12.27 -3.90
C LYS A 17 9.50 -11.54 -3.41
N VAL A 18 9.66 -10.65 -2.42
CA VAL A 18 8.55 -9.80 -1.95
C VAL A 18 8.00 -8.96 -3.10
N PHE A 19 8.86 -8.31 -3.89
CA PHE A 19 8.40 -7.54 -5.05
C PHE A 19 7.62 -8.37 -6.04
N LYS A 20 8.13 -9.56 -6.41
CA LYS A 20 7.43 -10.47 -7.34
C LYS A 20 6.08 -10.93 -6.80
N LEU A 21 5.99 -11.20 -5.50
CA LEU A 21 4.72 -11.61 -4.88
C LEU A 21 3.72 -10.45 -4.83
N VAL A 22 4.17 -9.23 -4.52
CA VAL A 22 3.32 -8.05 -4.57
C VAL A 22 2.80 -7.81 -5.99
N GLU A 23 3.68 -7.85 -6.99
CA GLU A 23 3.32 -7.72 -8.41
C GLU A 23 2.25 -8.75 -8.81
N GLN A 24 2.46 -10.03 -8.53
CA GLN A 24 1.51 -11.09 -8.81
C GLN A 24 0.15 -10.89 -8.10
N ILE A 25 0.14 -10.41 -6.85
CA ILE A 25 -1.10 -10.15 -6.12
C ILE A 25 -1.86 -8.99 -6.77
N ILE A 26 -1.18 -7.91 -7.11
CA ILE A 26 -1.81 -6.74 -7.72
C ILE A 26 -2.35 -7.07 -9.11
N GLU A 27 -1.58 -7.76 -9.95
CA GLU A 27 -2.01 -8.21 -11.28
C GLU A 27 -3.26 -9.09 -11.20
N LEU A 28 -3.28 -10.08 -10.29
CA LEU A 28 -4.46 -10.91 -10.07
C LEU A 28 -5.70 -10.13 -9.66
N LEU A 29 -5.52 -8.99 -8.99
CA LEU A 29 -6.63 -8.16 -8.53
C LEU A 29 -7.12 -7.16 -9.58
N GLN A 30 -6.30 -6.81 -10.58
CA GLN A 30 -6.67 -5.81 -11.59
C GLN A 30 -7.98 -6.16 -12.29
N ASP A 31 -8.10 -7.41 -12.76
CA ASP A 31 -9.25 -7.89 -13.52
C ASP A 31 -10.38 -8.48 -12.66
N THR A 32 -10.31 -8.29 -11.34
CA THR A 32 -11.35 -8.82 -10.43
C THR A 32 -12.42 -7.79 -10.11
N SER A 33 -13.56 -8.30 -9.59
CA SER A 33 -14.66 -7.44 -9.13
C SER A 33 -14.26 -6.56 -7.95
N GLN A 34 -14.91 -5.42 -7.79
CA GLN A 34 -14.72 -4.54 -6.65
C GLN A 34 -15.01 -5.25 -5.32
N THR A 35 -15.98 -6.15 -5.29
CA THR A 35 -16.31 -6.97 -4.12
C THR A 35 -15.11 -7.81 -3.66
N LEU A 36 -14.40 -8.46 -4.60
CA LEU A 36 -13.21 -9.25 -4.24
C LEU A 36 -12.05 -8.35 -3.79
N LYS A 37 -11.88 -7.18 -4.40
CA LYS A 37 -10.90 -6.18 -3.97
C LYS A 37 -11.18 -5.76 -2.52
N ASN A 38 -12.43 -5.44 -2.18
CA ASN A 38 -12.83 -5.09 -0.82
C ASN A 38 -12.60 -6.23 0.18
N GLU A 39 -12.91 -7.48 -0.21
CA GLU A 39 -12.65 -8.66 0.64
C GLU A 39 -11.15 -8.83 0.93
N VAL A 40 -10.29 -8.71 -0.09
CA VAL A 40 -8.84 -8.77 0.07
C VAL A 40 -8.33 -7.66 0.98
N PHE A 41 -8.83 -6.44 0.82
CA PHE A 41 -8.49 -5.32 1.70
C PHE A 41 -8.88 -5.59 3.16
N THR A 42 -10.08 -6.16 3.37
CA THR A 42 -10.53 -6.58 4.71
C THR A 42 -9.60 -7.64 5.32
N GLN A 43 -9.11 -8.57 4.51
CA GLN A 43 -8.15 -9.56 4.99
C GLN A 43 -6.81 -8.93 5.39
N PHE A 44 -6.33 -7.90 4.69
CA PHE A 44 -5.15 -7.16 5.14
C PHE A 44 -5.38 -6.53 6.52
N LEU A 45 -6.54 -5.90 6.73
CA LEU A 45 -6.89 -5.30 8.03
C LEU A 45 -6.94 -6.34 9.17
N LYS A 46 -7.35 -7.56 8.90
CA LYS A 46 -7.33 -8.65 9.87
C LYS A 46 -5.91 -9.17 10.13
N GLN A 47 -5.11 -9.35 9.08
CA GLN A 47 -3.79 -9.97 9.17
C GLN A 47 -2.71 -9.05 9.77
N GLN A 48 -2.91 -7.73 9.83
CA GLN A 48 -1.98 -6.84 10.51
C GLN A 48 -1.85 -7.10 12.03
N ASN A 49 -2.74 -7.91 12.63
CA ASN A 49 -2.69 -8.32 14.03
C ASN A 49 -1.91 -9.62 14.25
N THR A 50 -1.01 -9.98 13.36
CA THR A 50 -0.18 -11.18 13.51
C THR A 50 0.83 -11.04 14.66
N LYS A 51 1.26 -12.18 15.22
CA LYS A 51 2.29 -12.19 16.26
C LYS A 51 3.70 -11.89 15.72
N SER A 52 3.92 -12.02 14.41
CA SER A 52 5.21 -11.79 13.77
C SER A 52 5.31 -10.35 13.28
N GLU A 53 6.29 -9.60 13.78
CA GLU A 53 6.59 -8.25 13.31
C GLU A 53 6.88 -8.22 11.81
N LEU A 54 7.66 -9.19 11.30
CA LEU A 54 7.96 -9.29 9.88
C LEU A 54 6.70 -9.44 9.05
N SER A 55 5.80 -10.35 9.45
CA SER A 55 4.53 -10.58 8.75
C SER A 55 3.66 -9.33 8.74
N ALA A 56 3.56 -8.63 9.86
CA ALA A 56 2.83 -7.36 9.92
C ALA A 56 3.41 -6.31 8.96
N ILE A 57 4.73 -6.15 8.95
CA ILE A 57 5.42 -5.21 8.05
C ILE A 57 5.16 -5.58 6.57
N ARG A 58 5.20 -6.86 6.20
CA ARG A 58 4.91 -7.31 4.83
C ARG A 58 3.47 -6.97 4.41
N ILE A 59 2.52 -7.14 5.32
CA ILE A 59 1.13 -6.74 5.07
C ILE A 59 1.02 -5.22 4.90
N TYR A 60 1.67 -4.41 5.72
CA TYR A 60 1.69 -2.96 5.54
C TYR A 60 2.33 -2.54 4.22
N GLN A 61 3.43 -3.18 3.81
CA GLN A 61 4.06 -2.94 2.52
C GLN A 61 3.11 -3.23 1.35
N LEU A 62 2.39 -4.35 1.39
CA LEU A 62 1.38 -4.69 0.39
C LEU A 62 0.23 -3.67 0.40
N MET A 63 -0.25 -3.26 1.58
CA MET A 63 -1.31 -2.27 1.71
C MET A 63 -0.93 -0.91 1.13
N THR A 64 0.33 -0.48 1.23
CA THR A 64 0.77 0.79 0.62
C THR A 64 0.63 0.76 -0.89
N ILE A 65 1.03 -0.35 -1.53
CA ILE A 65 0.85 -0.54 -2.98
C ILE A 65 -0.63 -0.68 -3.33
N TYR A 66 -1.36 -1.48 -2.56
CA TYR A 66 -2.79 -1.70 -2.79
C TYR A 66 -3.58 -0.37 -2.79
N LEU A 67 -3.40 0.48 -1.79
CA LEU A 67 -4.06 1.78 -1.69
C LEU A 67 -3.56 2.81 -2.73
N HIS A 68 -2.42 2.55 -3.35
CA HIS A 68 -1.96 3.33 -4.50
C HIS A 68 -2.69 2.93 -5.77
N VAL A 69 -2.88 1.63 -6.01
CA VAL A 69 -3.47 1.07 -7.24
C VAL A 69 -5.00 1.00 -7.17
N PHE A 70 -5.56 0.62 -6.03
CA PHE A 70 -7.00 0.39 -5.86
C PHE A 70 -7.62 1.36 -4.85
N LYS A 71 -8.87 1.70 -5.11
CA LYS A 71 -9.72 2.42 -4.16
C LYS A 71 -10.76 1.46 -3.59
N PRO A 72 -10.64 1.02 -2.31
CA PRO A 72 -11.72 0.33 -1.63
C PRO A 72 -12.98 1.19 -1.55
N GLU A 73 -14.13 0.57 -1.44
CA GLU A 73 -15.39 1.29 -1.20
C GLU A 73 -15.39 1.99 0.16
N GLU A 74 -16.17 3.05 0.28
CA GLU A 74 -16.18 3.96 1.44
C GLU A 74 -16.34 3.24 2.80
N PRO A 75 -17.23 2.26 2.99
CA PRO A 75 -17.37 1.57 4.29
C PRO A 75 -16.07 0.89 4.75
N PHE A 76 -15.30 0.35 3.80
CA PHE A 76 -14.02 -0.31 4.09
C PHE A 76 -12.91 0.70 4.40
N LEU A 77 -12.91 1.85 3.70
CA LEU A 77 -11.99 2.95 3.97
C LEU A 77 -12.23 3.57 5.35
N LEU A 78 -13.47 3.78 5.74
CA LEU A 78 -13.84 4.29 7.08
C LEU A 78 -13.44 3.30 8.17
N SER A 79 -13.66 1.99 7.95
CA SER A 79 -13.21 0.94 8.87
C SER A 79 -11.69 0.95 9.03
N ALA A 80 -10.95 1.08 7.93
CA ALA A 80 -9.49 1.17 7.95
C ALA A 80 -9.00 2.41 8.72
N LEU A 81 -9.63 3.58 8.51
CA LEU A 81 -9.30 4.79 9.25
C LEU A 81 -9.45 4.61 10.76
N ASN A 82 -10.56 4.04 11.20
CA ASN A 82 -10.81 3.79 12.63
C ASN A 82 -9.76 2.83 13.22
N ILE A 83 -9.43 1.75 12.51
CA ILE A 83 -8.41 0.80 12.93
C ILE A 83 -7.04 1.47 13.00
N PHE A 84 -6.66 2.24 11.98
CA PHE A 84 -5.36 2.92 11.93
C PHE A 84 -5.23 3.95 13.03
N TYR A 85 -6.27 4.78 13.23
CA TYR A 85 -6.29 5.76 14.30
C TYR A 85 -6.13 5.10 15.68
N SER A 86 -6.90 4.06 15.97
CA SER A 86 -6.81 3.31 17.21
C SER A 86 -5.42 2.71 17.42
N LYS A 87 -4.83 2.14 16.38
CA LYS A 87 -3.47 1.57 16.46
C LYS A 87 -2.39 2.64 16.63
N MET A 88 -2.49 3.78 15.94
CA MET A 88 -1.51 4.87 16.12
C MET A 88 -1.51 5.42 17.54
N THR A 89 -2.66 5.42 18.21
CA THR A 89 -2.79 5.92 19.59
C THR A 89 -2.39 4.91 20.65
N SER A 90 -2.49 3.60 20.35
CA SER A 90 -2.26 2.51 21.32
C SER A 90 -0.99 1.70 21.04
N ASN A 91 -0.37 1.86 19.86
CA ASN A 91 0.71 0.98 19.43
C ASN A 91 2.07 1.45 19.93
N HIS A 92 2.80 0.54 20.57
CA HIS A 92 4.17 0.76 21.02
C HIS A 92 5.23 0.33 19.99
N ASN A 93 4.81 -0.30 18.86
CA ASN A 93 5.73 -0.71 17.81
C ASN A 93 5.98 0.46 16.84
N LYS A 94 7.19 1.04 16.93
CA LYS A 94 7.60 2.20 16.12
C LYS A 94 7.48 1.95 14.60
N LYS A 95 7.88 0.77 14.12
CA LYS A 95 7.85 0.47 12.67
C LYS A 95 6.43 0.39 12.14
N GLU A 96 5.52 -0.22 12.88
CA GLU A 96 4.10 -0.25 12.51
C GLU A 96 3.51 1.15 12.50
N ALA A 97 3.77 1.93 13.56
CA ALA A 97 3.30 3.31 13.65
C ALA A 97 3.77 4.16 12.44
N GLU A 98 5.00 3.98 11.98
CA GLU A 98 5.53 4.66 10.79
C GLU A 98 4.76 4.30 9.52
N TYR A 99 4.37 3.03 9.32
CA TYR A 99 3.54 2.64 8.17
C TYR A 99 2.13 3.21 8.26
N LEU A 100 1.53 3.16 9.45
CA LEU A 100 0.19 3.72 9.67
C LEU A 100 0.18 5.24 9.40
N GLN A 101 1.16 5.98 9.93
CA GLN A 101 1.31 7.42 9.67
C GLN A 101 1.53 7.73 8.17
N TYR A 102 2.26 6.88 7.47
CA TYR A 102 2.49 7.04 6.03
C TYR A 102 1.23 6.81 5.21
N MET A 103 0.43 5.79 5.55
CA MET A 103 -0.80 5.45 4.81
C MET A 103 -2.01 6.31 5.17
N PHE A 104 -2.06 6.86 6.38
CA PHE A 104 -3.22 7.61 6.87
C PHE A 104 -3.63 8.79 5.98
N PRO A 105 -2.71 9.67 5.53
CA PRO A 105 -3.05 10.73 4.60
C PRO A 105 -3.61 10.22 3.26
N ARG A 106 -3.15 9.06 2.80
CA ARG A 106 -3.66 8.42 1.58
C ARG A 106 -5.10 7.97 1.75
N LEU A 107 -5.43 7.32 2.89
CA LEU A 107 -6.80 6.94 3.21
C LEU A 107 -7.73 8.15 3.25
N LEU A 108 -7.30 9.25 3.90
CA LEU A 108 -8.07 10.49 3.94
C LEU A 108 -8.34 11.08 2.55
N LYS A 109 -7.38 10.96 1.62
CA LYS A 109 -7.59 11.37 0.22
C LYS A 109 -8.60 10.49 -0.50
N LEU A 110 -8.51 9.16 -0.32
CA LEU A 110 -9.40 8.20 -0.99
C LEU A 110 -10.87 8.34 -0.58
N ILE A 111 -11.14 8.82 0.64
CA ILE A 111 -12.52 9.04 1.13
C ILE A 111 -13.16 10.29 0.53
N LYS A 112 -12.36 11.27 0.08
CA LYS A 112 -12.92 12.48 -0.51
C LYS A 112 -13.72 12.15 -1.77
N PRO A 113 -14.98 12.62 -1.90
CA PRO A 113 -15.81 12.33 -3.06
C PRO A 113 -15.20 12.87 -4.37
N ASP A 114 -14.53 14.03 -4.29
CA ASP A 114 -13.93 14.71 -5.44
C ASP A 114 -12.55 14.14 -5.82
N PHE A 115 -12.06 13.12 -5.10
CA PHE A 115 -10.78 12.50 -5.41
C PHE A 115 -10.94 11.44 -6.48
N GLU A 116 -10.58 11.80 -7.70
CA GLU A 116 -10.47 10.85 -8.80
C GLU A 116 -9.25 9.94 -8.60
N HIS A 117 -9.52 8.65 -8.55
CA HIS A 117 -8.48 7.62 -8.42
C HIS A 117 -8.27 6.98 -9.79
N ASN A 118 -7.39 7.57 -10.58
CA ASN A 118 -7.13 7.18 -11.98
C ASN A 118 -5.85 6.35 -12.14
N VAL A 119 -5.51 5.52 -11.17
CA VAL A 119 -4.36 4.61 -11.30
C VAL A 119 -4.83 3.31 -11.95
N GLU A 120 -4.50 3.14 -13.24
CA GLU A 120 -4.89 1.98 -14.04
C GLU A 120 -3.74 0.98 -14.24
N TYR A 121 -2.55 1.29 -13.74
CA TYR A 121 -1.35 0.50 -13.99
C TYR A 121 -0.61 0.13 -12.70
N LEU A 122 0.07 -1.00 -12.77
CA LEU A 122 1.00 -1.42 -11.71
C LEU A 122 2.18 -0.42 -11.67
N PRO A 123 2.54 0.12 -10.49
CA PRO A 123 3.70 0.98 -10.37
C PRO A 123 4.98 0.25 -10.82
N ALA A 124 5.89 0.96 -11.46
CA ALA A 124 7.20 0.41 -11.79
C ALA A 124 7.96 -0.04 -10.53
N GLN A 125 8.88 -0.99 -10.66
CA GLN A 125 9.57 -1.59 -9.51
C GLN A 125 10.20 -0.55 -8.57
N TYR A 126 10.79 0.52 -9.11
CA TYR A 126 11.37 1.59 -8.29
C TYR A 126 10.31 2.40 -7.51
N GLN A 127 9.12 2.58 -8.10
CA GLN A 127 7.97 3.22 -7.43
C GLN A 127 7.42 2.31 -6.33
N MET A 128 7.27 1.02 -6.60
CA MET A 128 6.87 0.03 -5.58
C MET A 128 7.86 0.02 -4.42
N MET A 129 9.16 0.04 -4.71
CA MET A 129 10.20 0.10 -3.68
C MET A 129 10.07 1.38 -2.84
N ALA A 130 9.85 2.53 -3.46
CA ALA A 130 9.67 3.80 -2.75
C ALA A 130 8.44 3.75 -1.83
N LEU A 131 7.29 3.28 -2.34
CA LEU A 131 6.06 3.12 -1.57
C LEU A 131 6.23 2.15 -0.40
N MET A 132 6.79 0.97 -0.64
CA MET A 132 7.00 -0.06 0.39
C MET A 132 8.04 0.35 1.45
N CYS A 133 9.02 1.17 1.08
CA CYS A 133 10.05 1.67 2.00
C CYS A 133 9.74 3.06 2.55
N LYS A 134 8.58 3.64 2.26
CA LYS A 134 8.17 5.00 2.68
C LYS A 134 9.18 6.07 2.24
N ARG A 135 9.74 5.95 1.04
CA ARG A 135 10.75 6.86 0.49
C ARG A 135 10.12 7.81 -0.52
N GLN A 136 10.62 9.02 -0.55
CA GLN A 136 10.32 9.97 -1.63
C GLN A 136 11.09 9.59 -2.89
N ILE A 137 10.45 9.76 -4.04
CA ILE A 137 11.07 9.59 -5.35
C ILE A 137 11.58 10.97 -5.79
N SER A 138 12.87 11.05 -6.13
CA SER A 138 13.45 12.24 -6.73
C SER A 138 13.48 12.05 -8.24
N MET A 139 12.78 12.91 -8.97
CA MET A 139 12.75 12.88 -10.44
C MET A 139 13.33 14.16 -11.00
N PRO A 140 14.33 14.10 -11.91
CA PRO A 140 14.77 15.26 -12.65
C PRO A 140 13.71 15.62 -13.70
N ILE A 141 13.25 16.86 -13.70
CA ILE A 141 12.41 17.41 -14.76
C ILE A 141 13.30 18.30 -15.63
N PHE A 142 13.43 17.94 -16.90
CA PHE A 142 14.17 18.70 -17.88
C PHE A 142 13.21 19.60 -18.66
N PHE A 143 13.52 20.90 -18.69
CA PHE A 143 12.78 21.84 -19.51
C PHE A 143 13.44 21.95 -20.89
N SER A 144 12.65 22.24 -21.92
CA SER A 144 13.12 22.38 -23.30
C SER A 144 14.19 23.48 -23.50
N VAL A 145 14.31 24.38 -22.54
CA VAL A 145 15.32 25.46 -22.51
C VAL A 145 16.64 25.08 -21.82
N GLY A 146 16.87 23.80 -21.56
CA GLY A 146 18.13 23.29 -20.98
C GLY A 146 18.28 23.38 -19.46
N ASN A 147 17.30 23.90 -18.75
CA ASN A 147 17.27 23.89 -17.29
C ASN A 147 16.64 22.58 -16.76
N SER A 148 17.12 22.14 -15.61
CA SER A 148 16.51 20.98 -14.91
C SER A 148 16.22 21.33 -13.46
N VAL A 149 15.14 20.75 -12.94
CA VAL A 149 14.76 20.84 -11.52
C VAL A 149 14.56 19.43 -10.99
N ILE A 150 15.06 19.15 -9.79
CA ILE A 150 14.79 17.89 -9.10
C ILE A 150 13.52 18.06 -8.27
N VAL A 151 12.47 17.31 -8.61
CA VAL A 151 11.23 17.27 -7.86
C VAL A 151 11.21 16.00 -7.00
N ARG A 152 10.88 16.18 -5.72
CA ARG A 152 10.64 15.06 -4.79
C ARG A 152 9.15 14.80 -4.71
N VAL A 153 8.74 13.59 -5.07
CA VAL A 153 7.34 13.14 -5.09
C VAL A 153 7.11 12.10 -4.01
#